data_38a3ceca3effb560dcef82ef6f39777c
#
_entry.id   38a3ceca3effb560dcef82ef6f39777c
#
_cell.length_a   1.000
_cell.length_b   1.000
_cell.length_c   1.000
_cell.angle_alpha   90.00
_cell.angle_beta   90.00
_cell.angle_gamma   90.00
#
_symmetry.space_group_name_H-M   'P 1'
#
loop_
_entity.id
_entity.type
_entity.pdbx_description
1 polymer ?
#
loop_
_entity_poly.entity_id
_entity_poly.type
_entity_poly.pdbx_seq_one_letter_code
_entity_poly.pdbx_strand_id
1 'polypeptide(L)'
;MDEDVSPLSERIVAEARAWAGTPYRHQASLKGVGCDCLGLLRGVWRGVLGPEPEEAPPYAASWAESALAGSDPLLDAARRHLVPIAESLTVYRPRAGDVLLFAFRAHLPAKHCAIATGPAAMIHAHDGASVTEVALTPWWRRHLAYAFRFPDPP
;
A
#
# COMPACT_ATOMS: atom_id res chain seq x y z
N MET A 1 12.27 10.30 -21.58
CA MET A 1 11.30 9.23 -21.35
C MET A 1 11.60 8.60 -19.99
N ASP A 2 10.62 8.50 -19.14
CA ASP A 2 10.84 7.95 -17.81
C ASP A 2 10.73 6.43 -17.88
N GLU A 3 11.85 5.74 -17.73
CA GLU A 3 11.91 4.27 -17.77
C GLU A 3 11.17 3.61 -16.62
N ASP A 4 10.85 4.39 -15.58
CA ASP A 4 10.21 3.88 -14.37
C ASP A 4 8.68 3.90 -14.44
N VAL A 5 8.10 4.33 -15.56
CA VAL A 5 6.65 4.44 -15.72
C VAL A 5 6.18 3.50 -16.84
N SER A 6 5.38 2.50 -16.47
CA SER A 6 4.73 1.59 -17.41
C SER A 6 3.24 1.93 -17.55
N PRO A 7 2.55 1.42 -18.60
CA PRO A 7 1.09 1.58 -18.68
C PRO A 7 0.35 1.07 -17.44
N LEU A 8 0.79 -0.03 -16.85
CA LEU A 8 0.20 -0.56 -15.62
C LEU A 8 0.42 0.40 -14.45
N SER A 9 1.64 0.91 -14.26
CA SER A 9 1.92 1.83 -13.17
C SER A 9 1.15 3.14 -13.30
N GLU A 10 0.94 3.64 -14.52
CA GLU A 10 0.10 4.82 -14.75
C GLU A 10 -1.35 4.57 -14.33
N ARG A 11 -1.90 3.41 -14.67
CA ARG A 11 -3.26 3.02 -14.28
C ARG A 11 -3.40 2.88 -12.78
N ILE A 12 -2.41 2.30 -12.11
CA ILE A 12 -2.40 2.14 -10.65
C ILE A 12 -2.41 3.50 -9.96
N VAL A 13 -1.54 4.42 -10.39
CA VAL A 13 -1.47 5.76 -9.80
C VAL A 13 -2.75 6.55 -10.08
N ALA A 14 -3.28 6.48 -11.30
CA ALA A 14 -4.53 7.16 -11.65
C ALA A 14 -5.69 6.64 -10.79
N GLU A 15 -5.79 5.33 -10.60
CA GLU A 15 -6.84 4.75 -9.76
C GLU A 15 -6.66 5.15 -8.29
N ALA A 16 -5.44 5.11 -7.77
CA ALA A 16 -5.17 5.54 -6.39
C ALA A 16 -5.53 7.01 -6.19
N ARG A 17 -5.19 7.87 -7.14
CA ARG A 17 -5.55 9.30 -7.09
C ARG A 17 -7.07 9.52 -7.13
N ALA A 18 -7.80 8.65 -7.80
CA ALA A 18 -9.27 8.73 -7.83
C ALA A 18 -9.90 8.49 -6.46
N TRP A 19 -9.17 7.88 -5.53
CA TRP A 19 -9.62 7.68 -4.14
C TRP A 19 -9.35 8.88 -3.24
N ALA A 20 -8.63 9.90 -3.71
CA ALA A 20 -8.31 11.08 -2.90
C ALA A 20 -9.58 11.69 -2.32
N GLY A 21 -9.53 12.05 -1.04
CA GLY A 21 -10.69 12.58 -0.32
C GLY A 21 -11.60 11.51 0.28
N THR A 22 -11.42 10.23 -0.03
CA THR A 22 -12.21 9.16 0.61
C THR A 22 -11.91 9.16 2.10
N PRO A 23 -12.94 9.25 2.97
CA PRO A 23 -12.75 9.27 4.42
C PRO A 23 -12.12 7.98 4.94
N TYR A 24 -11.32 8.09 5.99
CA TYR A 24 -10.79 6.89 6.66
C TYR A 24 -11.93 6.14 7.38
N ARG A 25 -12.06 4.85 7.07
CA ARG A 25 -12.98 3.94 7.77
C ARG A 25 -12.33 2.57 7.90
N HIS A 26 -12.19 2.11 9.13
CA HIS A 26 -11.61 0.80 9.43
C HIS A 26 -12.34 -0.32 8.67
N GLN A 27 -11.57 -1.18 7.99
CA GLN A 27 -12.02 -2.33 7.19
C GLN A 27 -12.82 -1.97 5.92
N ALA A 28 -13.09 -0.71 5.66
CA ALA A 28 -13.85 -0.31 4.49
C ALA A 28 -12.97 -0.26 3.23
N SER A 29 -13.60 -0.46 2.08
CA SER A 29 -12.96 -0.36 0.77
C SER A 29 -13.99 0.06 -0.27
N LEU A 30 -14.50 1.29 -0.15
CA LEU A 30 -15.49 1.84 -1.07
C LEU A 30 -15.11 3.29 -1.41
N LYS A 31 -14.76 3.50 -2.68
CA LYS A 31 -14.30 4.81 -3.18
C LYS A 31 -15.29 5.90 -2.85
N GLY A 32 -14.79 7.00 -2.27
CA GLY A 32 -15.60 8.16 -1.91
C GLY A 32 -16.41 8.01 -0.64
N VAL A 33 -16.56 6.81 -0.10
CA VAL A 33 -17.38 6.52 1.06
C VAL A 33 -16.52 6.19 2.28
N GLY A 34 -15.53 5.34 2.14
CA GLY A 34 -14.63 5.00 3.23
C GLY A 34 -13.62 3.92 2.86
N CYS A 35 -12.41 4.05 3.39
CA CYS A 35 -11.39 2.99 3.30
C CYS A 35 -10.34 3.19 4.38
N ASP A 36 -9.68 2.09 4.76
CA ASP A 36 -8.42 2.14 5.49
C ASP A 36 -7.26 1.92 4.51
N CYS A 37 -6.02 1.78 5.01
CA CYS A 37 -4.86 1.63 4.12
C CYS A 37 -4.93 0.36 3.28
N LEU A 38 -5.36 -0.75 3.86
CA LEU A 38 -5.56 -2.00 3.13
C LEU A 38 -6.75 -1.88 2.17
N GLY A 39 -7.82 -1.20 2.59
CA GLY A 39 -8.99 -0.96 1.75
C GLY A 39 -8.66 -0.16 0.51
N LEU A 40 -7.77 0.83 0.61
CA LEU A 40 -7.27 1.57 -0.55
C LEU A 40 -6.55 0.63 -1.52
N LEU A 41 -5.62 -0.18 -1.01
CA LEU A 41 -4.87 -1.13 -1.83
C LEU A 41 -5.81 -2.13 -2.52
N ARG A 42 -6.79 -2.67 -1.79
CA ARG A 42 -7.81 -3.58 -2.33
C ARG A 42 -8.64 -2.91 -3.43
N GLY A 43 -9.02 -1.66 -3.19
CA GLY A 43 -9.81 -0.90 -4.18
C GLY A 43 -9.04 -0.62 -5.46
N VAL A 44 -7.77 -0.28 -5.35
CA VAL A 44 -6.91 -0.10 -6.51
C VAL A 44 -6.75 -1.41 -7.28
N TRP A 45 -6.56 -2.52 -6.57
CA TRP A 45 -6.53 -3.84 -7.21
C TRP A 45 -7.79 -4.09 -8.04
N ARG A 46 -8.98 -3.90 -7.44
CA ARG A 46 -10.25 -4.12 -8.17
C ARG A 46 -10.39 -3.22 -9.40
N GLY A 47 -9.95 -1.97 -9.29
CA GLY A 47 -10.06 -1.01 -10.39
C GLY A 47 -9.10 -1.27 -11.55
N VAL A 48 -7.98 -1.93 -11.29
CA VAL A 48 -6.92 -2.12 -12.29
C VAL A 48 -6.80 -3.56 -12.74
N LEU A 49 -6.90 -4.53 -11.82
CA LEU A 49 -6.64 -5.94 -12.11
C LEU A 49 -7.89 -6.84 -12.10
N GLY A 50 -9.01 -6.33 -11.59
CA GLY A 50 -10.24 -7.12 -11.50
C GLY A 50 -10.48 -7.67 -10.09
N PRO A 51 -11.18 -8.80 -9.95
CA PRO A 51 -11.53 -9.33 -8.63
C PRO A 51 -10.32 -9.50 -7.72
N GLU A 52 -10.53 -9.24 -6.43
CA GLU A 52 -9.48 -9.45 -5.43
C GLU A 52 -9.09 -10.93 -5.39
N PRO A 53 -7.78 -11.24 -5.19
CA PRO A 53 -7.30 -12.62 -5.20
C PRO A 53 -7.71 -13.42 -3.97
N GLU A 54 -8.05 -12.74 -2.87
CA GLU A 54 -8.60 -13.37 -1.67
C GLU A 54 -9.48 -12.38 -0.93
N GLU A 55 -10.40 -12.90 -0.13
CA GLU A 55 -11.26 -12.09 0.72
C GLU A 55 -10.49 -11.68 1.97
N ALA A 56 -10.52 -10.38 2.32
CA ALA A 56 -9.89 -9.90 3.53
C ALA A 56 -10.74 -10.31 4.75
N PRO A 57 -10.15 -11.02 5.73
CA PRO A 57 -10.89 -11.36 6.94
C PRO A 57 -11.12 -10.13 7.80
N PRO A 58 -12.11 -10.14 8.71
CA PRO A 58 -12.26 -9.09 9.70
C PRO A 58 -10.97 -8.93 10.52
N TYR A 59 -10.57 -7.69 10.80
CA TYR A 59 -9.37 -7.41 11.57
C TYR A 59 -9.56 -6.20 12.48
N ALA A 60 -8.86 -6.18 13.62
CA ALA A 60 -8.84 -5.03 14.51
C ALA A 60 -7.91 -3.94 13.97
N ALA A 61 -8.07 -2.69 14.44
CA ALA A 61 -7.19 -1.59 14.05
C ALA A 61 -5.71 -1.87 14.37
N SER A 62 -5.45 -2.69 15.38
CA SER A 62 -4.11 -3.11 15.78
C SER A 62 -3.77 -4.55 15.36
N TRP A 63 -4.47 -5.07 14.35
CA TRP A 63 -4.39 -6.48 13.99
C TRP A 63 -2.97 -6.99 13.71
N ALA A 64 -2.14 -6.15 13.07
CA ALA A 64 -0.77 -6.56 12.77
C ALA A 64 0.08 -6.63 14.05
N GLU A 65 -0.13 -5.69 14.99
CA GLU A 65 0.62 -5.66 16.25
C GLU A 65 0.18 -6.75 17.22
N SER A 66 -1.09 -7.16 17.16
CA SER A 66 -1.63 -8.22 18.01
C SER A 66 -1.48 -9.61 17.40
N ALA A 67 -0.87 -9.72 16.22
CA ALA A 67 -0.59 -11.01 15.60
C ALA A 67 0.35 -11.84 16.48
N LEU A 68 0.26 -13.16 16.35
CA LEU A 68 1.14 -14.09 17.06
C LEU A 68 2.61 -13.79 16.73
N ALA A 69 3.50 -14.03 17.70
CA ALA A 69 4.93 -13.84 17.53
C ALA A 69 5.42 -14.55 16.26
N GLY A 70 6.16 -13.84 15.42
CA GLY A 70 6.65 -14.35 14.14
C GLY A 70 5.64 -14.23 12.99
N SER A 71 4.42 -13.75 13.26
CA SER A 71 3.40 -13.54 12.24
C SER A 71 3.41 -12.08 11.76
N ASP A 72 3.27 -11.87 10.45
CA ASP A 72 3.12 -10.55 9.83
C ASP A 72 2.02 -10.64 8.77
N PRO A 73 0.74 -10.48 9.15
CA PRO A 73 -0.38 -10.72 8.25
C PRO A 73 -0.37 -9.85 6.99
N LEU A 74 -0.01 -8.57 7.10
CA LEU A 74 0.05 -7.67 5.96
C LEU A 74 1.17 -8.09 4.99
N LEU A 75 2.35 -8.37 5.53
CA LEU A 75 3.48 -8.84 4.72
C LEU A 75 3.17 -10.19 4.07
N ASP A 76 2.56 -11.12 4.81
CA ASP A 76 2.22 -12.44 4.29
C ASP A 76 1.24 -12.33 3.11
N ALA A 77 0.23 -11.47 3.23
CA ALA A 77 -0.70 -11.22 2.13
C ALA A 77 0.00 -10.59 0.92
N ALA A 78 0.90 -9.63 1.17
CA ALA A 78 1.67 -9.00 0.10
C ALA A 78 2.53 -10.05 -0.63
N ARG A 79 3.19 -10.93 0.10
CA ARG A 79 4.03 -11.98 -0.51
C ARG A 79 3.22 -12.98 -1.34
N ARG A 80 1.97 -13.21 -0.99
CA ARG A 80 1.12 -14.11 -1.77
C ARG A 80 0.67 -13.51 -3.10
N HIS A 81 0.44 -12.21 -3.16
CA HIS A 81 -0.28 -11.58 -4.28
C HIS A 81 0.50 -10.50 -5.03
N LEU A 82 1.56 -9.98 -4.44
CA LEU A 82 2.38 -8.93 -5.04
C LEU A 82 3.77 -9.45 -5.36
N VAL A 83 4.49 -8.72 -6.22
CA VAL A 83 5.85 -9.08 -6.62
C VAL A 83 6.84 -8.29 -5.76
N PRO A 84 7.72 -8.96 -4.98
CA PRO A 84 8.67 -8.23 -4.14
C PRO A 84 9.70 -7.47 -4.97
N ILE A 85 10.08 -6.28 -4.47
CA ILE A 85 11.18 -5.49 -5.03
C ILE A 85 12.49 -6.16 -4.62
N ALA A 86 13.39 -6.37 -5.58
CA ALA A 86 14.63 -7.09 -5.35
C ALA A 86 15.73 -6.24 -4.71
N GLU A 87 15.69 -4.92 -4.90
CA GLU A 87 16.73 -4.02 -4.39
C GLU A 87 16.69 -3.94 -2.87
N SER A 88 17.86 -3.78 -2.25
CA SER A 88 17.97 -3.43 -0.83
C SER A 88 17.31 -2.08 -0.58
N LEU A 89 16.60 -1.93 0.56
CA LEU A 89 15.94 -0.68 0.92
C LEU A 89 16.91 0.49 1.08
N THR A 90 18.19 0.24 1.30
CA THR A 90 19.20 1.31 1.39
C THR A 90 19.47 2.00 0.05
N VAL A 91 19.22 1.31 -1.06
CA VAL A 91 19.42 1.85 -2.42
C VAL A 91 18.10 1.99 -3.18
N TYR A 92 17.03 1.39 -2.68
CA TYR A 92 15.73 1.40 -3.34
C TYR A 92 15.15 2.81 -3.40
N ARG A 93 14.66 3.17 -4.57
CA ARG A 93 13.86 4.39 -4.77
C ARG A 93 12.49 3.99 -5.28
N PRO A 94 11.42 4.41 -4.60
CA PRO A 94 10.07 4.09 -5.04
C PRO A 94 9.81 4.54 -6.47
N ARG A 95 9.07 3.72 -7.19
CA ARG A 95 8.60 3.99 -8.55
C ARG A 95 7.08 4.14 -8.52
N ALA A 96 6.54 4.86 -9.48
CA ALA A 96 5.09 5.02 -9.62
C ALA A 96 4.40 3.65 -9.62
N GLY A 97 3.41 3.46 -8.76
CA GLY A 97 2.65 2.23 -8.64
C GLY A 97 3.20 1.20 -7.66
N ASP A 98 4.38 1.45 -7.07
CA ASP A 98 4.92 0.54 -6.06
C ASP A 98 4.06 0.55 -4.80
N VAL A 99 3.96 -0.61 -4.14
CA VAL A 99 3.28 -0.77 -2.86
C VAL A 99 4.31 -0.74 -1.76
N LEU A 100 4.15 0.17 -0.81
CA LEU A 100 5.08 0.40 0.29
C LEU A 100 4.45 -0.09 1.59
N LEU A 101 5.18 -0.91 2.35
CA LEU A 101 4.77 -1.38 3.66
C LEU A 101 5.66 -0.75 4.73
N PHE A 102 5.03 -0.21 5.77
CA PHE A 102 5.71 0.50 6.85
C PHE A 102 5.54 -0.22 8.18
N ALA A 103 6.63 -0.30 8.95
CA ALA A 103 6.62 -0.75 10.33
C ALA A 103 7.05 0.43 11.22
N PHE A 104 6.24 0.76 12.22
CA PHE A 104 6.49 1.94 13.04
C PHE A 104 7.45 1.68 14.20
N ARG A 105 7.70 0.40 14.50
CA ARG A 105 8.68 -0.05 15.48
C ARG A 105 9.48 -1.21 14.90
N ALA A 106 10.80 -1.20 15.13
CA ALA A 106 11.72 -2.13 14.49
C ALA A 106 11.43 -3.62 14.73
N HIS A 107 10.78 -3.97 15.85
CA HIS A 107 10.49 -5.35 16.21
C HIS A 107 9.03 -5.73 16.06
N LEU A 108 8.20 -4.84 15.49
CA LEU A 108 6.78 -5.10 15.26
C LEU A 108 6.52 -5.36 13.77
N PRO A 109 5.44 -6.10 13.45
CA PRO A 109 5.05 -6.33 12.07
C PRO A 109 4.71 -5.03 11.34
N ALA A 110 4.74 -5.08 10.00
CA ALA A 110 4.25 -3.99 9.17
C ALA A 110 2.75 -3.81 9.40
N LYS A 111 2.30 -2.56 9.58
CA LYS A 111 0.90 -2.28 9.87
C LYS A 111 0.29 -1.18 9.02
N HIS A 112 1.04 -0.59 8.11
CA HIS A 112 0.56 0.47 7.22
C HIS A 112 1.06 0.23 5.82
N CYS A 113 0.24 0.55 4.82
CA CYS A 113 0.65 0.46 3.43
C CYS A 113 0.24 1.71 2.66
N ALA A 114 0.93 1.95 1.56
CA ALA A 114 0.70 3.08 0.68
C ALA A 114 1.05 2.71 -0.75
N ILE A 115 0.64 3.54 -1.70
CA ILE A 115 1.00 3.40 -3.12
C ILE A 115 1.87 4.59 -3.50
N ALA A 116 3.09 4.33 -3.95
CA ALA A 116 3.99 5.37 -4.42
C ALA A 116 3.47 5.98 -5.72
N THR A 117 3.52 7.30 -5.83
CA THR A 117 3.23 8.01 -7.09
C THR A 117 4.50 8.33 -7.86
N GLY A 118 5.65 8.14 -7.23
CA GLY A 118 6.98 8.34 -7.74
C GLY A 118 7.98 8.23 -6.60
N PRO A 119 9.24 8.65 -6.79
CA PRO A 119 10.26 8.52 -5.75
C PRO A 119 10.07 9.48 -4.56
N ALA A 120 9.23 10.49 -4.70
CA ALA A 120 9.11 11.56 -3.71
C ALA A 120 7.75 11.64 -3.01
N ALA A 121 6.76 10.83 -3.42
CA ALA A 121 5.41 10.95 -2.90
C ALA A 121 4.66 9.62 -2.91
N MET A 122 3.64 9.53 -2.06
CA MET A 122 2.77 8.36 -1.97
C MET A 122 1.34 8.78 -1.67
N ILE A 123 0.40 7.90 -2.00
CA ILE A 123 -1.01 8.04 -1.62
C ILE A 123 -1.31 7.00 -0.56
N HIS A 124 -1.97 7.43 0.53
CA HIS A 124 -2.34 6.51 1.59
C HIS A 124 -3.62 6.95 2.30
N ALA A 125 -4.27 5.99 2.96
CA ALA A 125 -5.37 6.23 3.88
C ALA A 125 -4.81 6.15 5.29
N HIS A 126 -4.78 7.28 5.99
CA HIS A 126 -4.23 7.37 7.34
C HIS A 126 -5.34 7.65 8.34
N ASP A 127 -5.28 7.02 9.52
CA ASP A 127 -6.29 7.20 10.56
C ASP A 127 -6.45 8.67 10.93
N GLY A 128 -7.70 9.12 11.00
CA GLY A 128 -8.03 10.52 11.31
C GLY A 128 -7.98 11.46 10.13
N ALA A 129 -7.72 10.96 8.90
CA ALA A 129 -7.64 11.79 7.71
C ALA A 129 -8.32 11.11 6.51
N SER A 130 -8.51 11.86 5.42
CA SER A 130 -8.94 11.28 4.15
C SER A 130 -7.75 10.72 3.39
N VAL A 131 -8.01 9.91 2.38
CA VAL A 131 -6.98 9.49 1.42
C VAL A 131 -6.32 10.74 0.83
N THR A 132 -5.01 10.80 0.90
CA THR A 132 -4.23 11.98 0.51
C THR A 132 -2.90 11.57 -0.09
N GLU A 133 -2.45 12.31 -1.09
CA GLU A 133 -1.10 12.20 -1.62
C GLU A 133 -0.17 13.06 -0.76
N VAL A 134 0.88 12.44 -0.21
CA VAL A 134 1.82 13.11 0.70
C VAL A 134 3.27 12.87 0.27
N ALA A 135 4.17 13.76 0.71
CA ALA A 135 5.59 13.58 0.45
C ALA A 135 6.15 12.38 1.21
N LEU A 136 7.04 11.64 0.56
CA LEU A 136 7.84 10.59 1.21
C LEU A 136 9.00 11.27 1.96
N THR A 137 8.66 11.83 3.12
CA THR A 137 9.62 12.51 3.98
C THR A 137 10.66 11.54 4.53
N PRO A 138 11.79 12.04 5.10
CA PRO A 138 12.74 11.17 5.78
C PRO A 138 12.11 10.32 6.88
N TRP A 139 11.10 10.83 7.56
CA TRP A 139 10.39 10.05 8.59
C TRP A 139 9.74 8.81 7.99
N TRP A 140 8.98 8.96 6.88
CA TRP A 140 8.37 7.83 6.20
C TRP A 140 9.42 6.86 5.67
N ARG A 141 10.49 7.38 5.06
CA ARG A 141 11.56 6.54 4.52
C ARG A 141 12.22 5.68 5.59
N ARG A 142 12.42 6.22 6.78
CA ARG A 142 13.00 5.45 7.90
C ARG A 142 12.10 4.31 8.37
N HIS A 143 10.80 4.40 8.15
CA HIS A 143 9.84 3.39 8.57
C HIS A 143 9.44 2.42 7.45
N LEU A 144 9.96 2.61 6.25
CA LEU A 144 9.72 1.70 5.14
C LEU A 144 10.39 0.35 5.46
N ALA A 145 9.57 -0.71 5.48
CA ALA A 145 10.02 -2.05 5.82
C ALA A 145 10.09 -2.97 4.60
N TYR A 146 9.15 -2.84 3.67
CA TYR A 146 9.08 -3.69 2.48
C TYR A 146 8.49 -2.90 1.32
N ALA A 147 8.83 -3.31 0.10
CA ALA A 147 8.27 -2.74 -1.12
C ALA A 147 7.93 -3.86 -2.10
N PHE A 148 6.82 -3.66 -2.80
CA PHE A 148 6.28 -4.63 -3.76
C PHE A 148 5.80 -3.92 -5.01
N ARG A 149 5.55 -4.71 -6.05
CA ARG A 149 4.92 -4.28 -7.29
C ARG A 149 3.63 -5.04 -7.50
N PHE A 150 2.63 -4.40 -8.11
CA PHE A 150 1.44 -5.13 -8.57
C PHE A 150 1.88 -6.12 -9.67
N PRO A 151 1.28 -7.33 -9.72
CA PRO A 151 1.58 -8.25 -10.80
C PRO A 151 1.02 -7.74 -12.12
N ASP A 152 1.58 -8.20 -13.22
CA ASP A 152 1.02 -7.91 -14.54
C ASP A 152 -0.38 -8.52 -14.65
N PRO A 153 -1.30 -7.87 -15.40
CA PRO A 153 -2.63 -8.44 -15.64
C PRO A 153 -2.51 -9.79 -16.36
N PRO A 154 -3.45 -10.73 -16.08
CA PRO A 154 -3.45 -12.02 -16.75
C PRO A 154 -3.76 -11.92 -18.24
#